data_639b0df460cc9f1fb6996758569307c9
#
_entry.id   639b0df460cc9f1fb6996758569307c9
#
_cell.length_a   1.000
_cell.length_b   1.000
_cell.length_c   1.000
_cell.angle_alpha   90.00
_cell.angle_beta   90.00
_cell.angle_gamma   90.00
#
_symmetry.space_group_name_H-M   'P 1'
#
loop_
_entity.id
_entity.type
_entity.pdbx_description
1 polymer ?
#
loop_
_entity_poly.entity_id
_entity_poly.type
_entity_poly.pdbx_seq_one_letter_code
_entity_poly.pdbx_strand_id
1 'polypeptide(L)'
;MGTTDGDAAGTTPALTGHDTRVRIYFGERDRYRGRSLWSALLETLRRQGAAGATVTRGLAGYGAHSVIHAATIVDLSADLPLVLEWVDTAAQVERLLPGLLGMLTGCLVTTEPVTIRRYTPHAGEVRDAG
;
A
#
# COMPACT_ATOMS: atom_id res chain seq x y z
N MET A 1 3.21 28.44 1.70
CA MET A 1 3.45 28.01 1.58
C MET A 1 4.16 27.34 1.16
N GLY A 2 4.52 27.25 1.08
CA GLY A 2 5.01 26.59 0.81
C GLY A 2 5.57 26.10 0.30
N THR A 3 5.90 25.97 -0.05
CA THR A 3 6.40 25.53 -0.46
C THR A 3 7.20 25.00 -0.87
N THR A 4 7.61 24.94 -1.05
CA THR A 4 8.28 24.56 -1.36
C THR A 4 9.05 24.01 -1.55
N ASP A 5 9.50 24.01 -1.52
CA ASP A 5 10.21 23.64 -1.65
C ASP A 5 10.82 22.87 -1.93
N GLY A 6 11.11 22.70 -2.09
CA GLY A 6 11.59 22.01 -2.31
C GLY A 6 12.21 21.39 -2.46
N ASP A 7 12.47 21.35 -2.53
CA ASP A 7 13.08 20.84 -2.66
C ASP A 7 13.55 20.12 -3.12
N ALA A 8 13.60 20.06 -3.23
CA ALA A 8 13.91 19.56 -3.69
C ALA A 8 14.77 19.02 -4.22
N ALA A 9 15.17 19.12 -4.16
CA ALA A 9 16.20 18.90 -4.70
C ALA A 9 16.57 17.66 -4.79
N GLY A 10 16.09 17.04 -5.13
CA GLY A 10 16.40 15.89 -5.34
C GLY A 10 16.68 15.08 -4.38
N THR A 11 16.52 15.22 -3.58
CA THR A 11 16.86 14.42 -2.73
C THR A 11 15.85 13.73 -2.26
N THR A 12 15.85 13.14 -1.36
CA THR A 12 14.88 12.54 -0.73
C THR A 12 13.89 13.44 -0.59
N PRO A 13 12.84 13.10 -0.89
CA PRO A 13 11.78 13.90 -0.91
C PRO A 13 11.62 14.50 0.37
N ALA A 14 11.27 15.61 0.38
CA ALA A 14 11.07 16.24 1.50
C ALA A 14 10.01 15.64 2.22
N LEU A 15 10.18 15.18 3.28
CA LEU A 15 9.17 14.57 4.02
C LEU A 15 8.62 15.59 4.93
N THR A 16 7.62 16.28 4.50
CA THR A 16 7.19 17.45 5.19
C THR A 16 5.87 17.40 5.83
N GLY A 17 5.32 16.33 6.06
CA GLY A 17 3.99 16.35 6.63
C GLY A 17 2.91 16.37 5.60
N HIS A 18 3.27 16.50 4.35
CA HIS A 18 2.32 16.36 3.29
C HIS A 18 2.37 14.94 2.76
N ASP A 19 2.92 14.04 3.54
CA ASP A 19 3.02 12.66 3.15
C ASP A 19 1.73 11.95 3.50
N THR A 20 1.50 10.84 2.87
CA THR A 20 0.22 10.17 2.98
C THR A 20 0.40 8.69 3.26
N ARG A 21 -0.43 8.17 4.14
CA ARG A 21 -0.51 6.72 4.34
C ARG A 21 -1.80 6.23 3.68
N VAL A 22 -1.66 5.21 2.87
CA VAL A 22 -2.78 4.56 2.21
C VAL A 22 -2.95 3.20 2.85
N ARG A 23 -4.18 2.83 3.15
CA ARG A 23 -4.48 1.47 3.59
C ARG A 23 -5.57 0.91 2.70
N ILE A 24 -5.37 -0.32 2.25
CA ILE A 24 -6.33 -1.01 1.42
C ILE A 24 -6.71 -2.28 2.15
N TYR A 25 -8.01 -2.47 2.39
CA TYR A 25 -8.54 -3.60 3.13
C TYR A 25 -9.22 -4.53 2.16
N PHE A 26 -8.80 -5.78 2.11
CA PHE A 26 -9.35 -6.72 1.13
C PHE A 26 -9.16 -8.13 1.69
N GLY A 27 -9.47 -9.13 0.90
CA GLY A 27 -9.40 -10.51 1.37
C GLY A 27 -8.24 -11.25 0.79
N GLU A 28 -7.77 -12.24 1.50
CA GLU A 28 -6.61 -13.02 1.06
C GLU A 28 -6.89 -13.73 -0.25
N ARG A 29 -8.14 -14.09 -0.51
CA ARG A 29 -8.47 -14.80 -1.73
C ARG A 29 -8.85 -13.91 -2.89
N ASP A 30 -8.83 -12.61 -2.69
CA ASP A 30 -9.15 -11.71 -3.80
C ASP A 30 -8.13 -11.86 -4.89
N ARG A 31 -8.60 -11.78 -6.13
CA ARG A 31 -7.76 -12.03 -7.30
C ARG A 31 -7.78 -10.84 -8.24
N TYR A 32 -6.73 -10.74 -9.03
CA TYR A 32 -6.66 -9.77 -10.10
C TYR A 32 -6.01 -10.46 -11.28
N ARG A 33 -6.78 -10.64 -12.34
CA ARG A 33 -6.29 -11.26 -13.57
C ARG A 33 -5.57 -12.59 -13.30
N GLY A 34 -6.21 -13.43 -12.52
CA GLY A 34 -5.69 -14.76 -12.27
C GLY A 34 -4.59 -14.87 -11.24
N ARG A 35 -4.24 -13.76 -10.59
CA ARG A 35 -3.21 -13.75 -9.57
C ARG A 35 -3.80 -13.32 -8.26
N SER A 36 -3.09 -13.56 -7.17
CA SER A 36 -3.50 -13.01 -5.89
C SER A 36 -3.49 -11.50 -5.97
N LEU A 37 -4.54 -10.88 -5.49
CA LEU A 37 -4.60 -9.43 -5.53
C LEU A 37 -3.46 -8.81 -4.72
N TRP A 38 -3.15 -9.38 -3.55
CA TRP A 38 -2.11 -8.79 -2.72
C TRP A 38 -0.75 -8.79 -3.45
N SER A 39 -0.47 -9.85 -4.18
CA SER A 39 0.78 -9.93 -4.91
C SER A 39 0.79 -8.94 -6.08
N ALA A 40 -0.33 -8.82 -6.77
CA ALA A 40 -0.41 -7.91 -7.89
C ALA A 40 -0.27 -6.46 -7.44
N LEU A 41 -0.85 -6.12 -6.29
CA LEU A 41 -0.72 -4.76 -5.76
C LEU A 41 0.71 -4.45 -5.38
N LEU A 42 1.38 -5.37 -4.70
CA LEU A 42 2.76 -5.13 -4.30
C LEU A 42 3.67 -4.99 -5.51
N GLU A 43 3.47 -5.84 -6.49
CA GLU A 43 4.31 -5.77 -7.66
C GLU A 43 4.08 -4.48 -8.44
N THR A 44 2.85 -4.04 -8.53
CA THR A 44 2.55 -2.79 -9.22
C THR A 44 3.21 -1.61 -8.52
N LEU A 45 3.09 -1.56 -7.19
CA LEU A 45 3.71 -0.47 -6.44
C LEU A 45 5.21 -0.48 -6.60
N ARG A 46 5.82 -1.66 -6.52
CA ARG A 46 7.26 -1.74 -6.65
C ARG A 46 7.71 -1.30 -8.03
N ARG A 47 7.06 -1.78 -9.06
CA ARG A 47 7.45 -1.41 -10.42
C ARG A 47 7.29 0.05 -10.68
N GLN A 48 6.34 0.69 -10.06
CA GLN A 48 6.08 2.09 -10.34
C GLN A 48 6.78 3.04 -9.39
N GLY A 49 7.67 2.53 -8.57
CA GLY A 49 8.53 3.40 -7.79
C GLY A 49 7.99 3.86 -6.45
N ALA A 50 6.99 3.18 -5.91
CA ALA A 50 6.53 3.52 -4.57
C ALA A 50 7.64 3.30 -3.57
N ALA A 51 7.61 4.06 -2.49
CA ALA A 51 8.68 4.01 -1.50
C ALA A 51 8.71 2.69 -0.74
N GLY A 52 7.58 2.04 -0.60
CA GLY A 52 7.51 0.76 0.09
C GLY A 52 6.09 0.42 0.42
N ALA A 53 5.81 -0.83 0.66
CA ALA A 53 4.47 -1.26 1.02
C ALA A 53 4.56 -2.55 1.80
N THR A 54 3.60 -2.77 2.67
CA THR A 54 3.55 -3.96 3.51
C THR A 54 2.15 -4.53 3.46
N VAL A 55 2.05 -5.84 3.40
CA VAL A 55 0.75 -6.51 3.51
C VAL A 55 0.77 -7.32 4.80
N THR A 56 -0.27 -7.15 5.60
CA THR A 56 -0.42 -7.93 6.82
C THR A 56 -1.72 -8.68 6.77
N ARG A 57 -1.78 -9.78 7.50
CA ARG A 57 -2.96 -10.61 7.56
C ARG A 57 -3.61 -10.45 8.92
N GLY A 58 -4.90 -10.18 8.93
CA GLY A 58 -5.63 -10.06 10.17
C GLY A 58 -5.99 -11.42 10.73
N LEU A 59 -6.21 -11.46 12.03
CA LEU A 59 -6.64 -12.70 12.66
C LEU A 59 -8.09 -13.00 12.37
N ALA A 60 -8.91 -12.00 12.19
CA ALA A 60 -10.33 -12.17 11.97
C ALA A 60 -10.90 -10.85 11.49
N GLY A 61 -11.99 -10.88 10.80
CA GLY A 61 -12.62 -9.65 10.38
C GLY A 61 -13.66 -9.89 9.31
N TYR A 62 -14.39 -8.82 8.99
CA TYR A 62 -15.31 -8.88 7.89
C TYR A 62 -15.34 -7.49 7.25
N GLY A 63 -15.79 -7.42 6.04
CA GLY A 63 -15.79 -6.15 5.35
C GLY A 63 -16.72 -6.20 4.16
N ALA A 64 -16.22 -5.78 3.02
CA ALA A 64 -17.05 -5.60 1.85
C ALA A 64 -17.85 -6.84 1.46
N HIS A 65 -17.35 -8.01 1.79
CA HIS A 65 -18.07 -9.23 1.46
C HIS A 65 -18.93 -9.72 2.62
N SER A 66 -18.93 -8.99 3.72
CA SER A 66 -19.77 -9.31 4.87
C SER A 66 -19.58 -10.72 5.40
N VAL A 67 -18.38 -11.23 5.33
CA VAL A 67 -18.07 -12.55 5.83
C VAL A 67 -17.08 -12.41 6.95
N ILE A 68 -17.31 -13.13 8.05
CA ILE A 68 -16.40 -13.12 9.17
C ILE A 68 -15.48 -14.31 9.04
N HIS A 69 -14.18 -14.02 9.00
CA HIS A 69 -13.17 -15.07 8.92
C HIS A 69 -12.27 -14.98 10.12
N ALA A 70 -11.92 -16.12 10.67
CA ALA A 70 -11.02 -16.17 11.81
C ALA A 70 -9.89 -17.13 11.49
N ALA A 71 -8.70 -16.76 11.89
CA ALA A 71 -7.56 -17.63 11.71
C ALA A 71 -7.59 -18.68 12.79
N THR A 72 -7.83 -19.91 12.42
CA THR A 72 -7.75 -21.00 13.36
C THR A 72 -6.84 -22.03 12.77
N ILE A 73 -6.32 -22.87 13.63
CA ILE A 73 -5.39 -23.87 13.18
C ILE A 73 -6.03 -24.82 12.19
N VAL A 74 -7.30 -25.09 12.35
CA VAL A 74 -7.94 -26.03 11.48
C VAL A 74 -8.45 -25.48 10.20
N ASP A 75 -8.51 -24.19 10.04
CA ASP A 75 -9.08 -23.61 8.83
C ASP A 75 -8.00 -22.91 8.06
N LEU A 76 -7.14 -23.67 7.45
CA LEU A 76 -6.04 -23.08 6.71
C LEU A 76 -6.47 -22.47 5.39
N SER A 77 -7.69 -22.71 4.97
CA SER A 77 -8.15 -22.15 3.72
C SER A 77 -9.04 -20.94 3.94
N ALA A 78 -9.09 -20.42 5.13
CA ALA A 78 -9.93 -19.26 5.40
C ALA A 78 -9.48 -18.08 4.56
N ASP A 79 -10.46 -17.28 4.15
CA ASP A 79 -10.18 -16.06 3.40
C ASP A 79 -9.98 -14.96 4.42
N LEU A 80 -8.79 -14.84 4.93
CA LEU A 80 -8.51 -13.90 6.00
C LEU A 80 -8.43 -12.47 5.49
N PRO A 81 -8.72 -11.50 6.34
CA PRO A 81 -8.62 -10.10 5.92
C PRO A 81 -7.16 -9.69 5.78
N LEU A 82 -6.87 -8.96 4.74
CA LEU A 82 -5.53 -8.43 4.53
C LEU A 82 -5.59 -6.92 4.52
N VAL A 83 -4.49 -6.30 4.94
CA VAL A 83 -4.33 -4.87 4.87
C VAL A 83 -3.03 -4.57 4.17
N LEU A 84 -3.10 -3.79 3.09
CA LEU A 84 -1.90 -3.29 2.46
C LEU A 84 -1.71 -1.87 2.97
N GLU A 85 -0.52 -1.57 3.44
CA GLU A 85 -0.20 -0.24 3.91
C GLU A 85 0.95 0.31 3.10
N TRP A 86 0.82 1.55 2.67
CA TRP A 86 1.79 2.19 1.81
C TRP A 86 1.90 3.65 2.24
N VAL A 87 3.11 4.10 2.54
CA VAL A 87 3.35 5.49 2.93
C VAL A 87 4.28 6.10 1.90
N ASP A 88 3.91 7.27 1.41
CA ASP A 88 4.69 7.91 0.37
C ASP A 88 4.38 9.40 0.38
N THR A 89 5.02 10.14 -0.49
CA THR A 89 4.68 11.56 -0.61
C THR A 89 3.28 11.68 -1.18
N ALA A 90 2.63 12.77 -0.88
CA ALA A 90 1.29 12.99 -1.40
C ALA A 90 1.28 12.95 -2.92
N ALA A 91 2.30 13.49 -3.55
CA ALA A 91 2.37 13.50 -5.01
C ALA A 91 2.45 12.08 -5.57
N GLN A 92 3.24 11.21 -4.96
CA GLN A 92 3.33 9.83 -5.41
C GLN A 92 2.00 9.12 -5.25
N VAL A 93 1.35 9.34 -4.12
CA VAL A 93 0.06 8.69 -3.88
C VAL A 93 -0.94 9.14 -4.93
N GLU A 94 -0.99 10.43 -5.23
CA GLU A 94 -1.92 10.92 -6.24
C GLU A 94 -1.61 10.32 -7.60
N ARG A 95 -0.36 10.09 -7.88
CA ARG A 95 0.02 9.54 -9.17
C ARG A 95 -0.30 8.06 -9.28
N LEU A 96 -0.09 7.32 -8.22
CA LEU A 96 -0.19 5.86 -8.29
C LEU A 96 -1.54 5.29 -7.86
N LEU A 97 -2.22 5.97 -6.97
CA LEU A 97 -3.46 5.41 -6.42
C LEU A 97 -4.53 5.12 -7.46
N PRO A 98 -4.75 5.97 -8.46
CA PRO A 98 -5.79 5.64 -9.43
C PRO A 98 -5.58 4.29 -10.11
N GLY A 99 -4.36 3.95 -10.43
CA GLY A 99 -4.10 2.65 -11.05
C GLY A 99 -4.40 1.50 -10.11
N LEU A 100 -4.10 1.68 -8.83
CA LEU A 100 -4.41 0.63 -7.87
C LEU A 100 -5.92 0.50 -7.70
N LEU A 101 -6.63 1.62 -7.66
CA LEU A 101 -8.08 1.56 -7.51
C LEU A 101 -8.72 0.78 -8.65
N GLY A 102 -8.13 0.85 -9.82
CA GLY A 102 -8.64 0.08 -10.95
C GLY A 102 -8.48 -1.42 -10.81
N MET A 103 -7.66 -1.86 -9.87
CA MET A 103 -7.46 -3.29 -9.65
C MET A 103 -8.40 -3.85 -8.59
N LEU A 104 -9.15 -3.00 -7.91
CA LEU A 104 -9.90 -3.40 -6.74
C LEU A 104 -11.38 -3.53 -7.00
N THR A 105 -12.01 -4.48 -6.31
CA THR A 105 -13.46 -4.57 -6.27
C THR A 105 -13.82 -4.94 -4.84
N GLY A 106 -14.82 -4.30 -4.31
CA GLY A 106 -15.27 -4.66 -2.98
C GLY A 106 -14.25 -4.42 -1.89
N CYS A 107 -13.48 -3.38 -1.99
CA CYS A 107 -12.46 -3.09 -1.00
C CYS A 107 -12.73 -1.76 -0.34
N LEU A 108 -12.06 -1.55 0.78
CA LEU A 108 -12.08 -0.27 1.46
C LEU A 108 -10.70 0.34 1.33
N VAL A 109 -10.63 1.59 0.92
CA VAL A 109 -9.36 2.28 0.80
C VAL A 109 -9.43 3.56 1.61
N THR A 110 -8.45 3.78 2.46
CA THR A 110 -8.38 4.99 3.26
C THR A 110 -7.06 5.67 3.05
N THR A 111 -7.04 6.98 3.20
CA THR A 111 -5.80 7.73 3.20
C THR A 111 -5.81 8.67 4.38
N GLU A 112 -4.65 8.97 4.88
CA GLU A 112 -4.53 9.93 5.95
C GLU A 112 -3.17 10.61 5.88
N PRO A 113 -3.06 11.86 6.32
CA PRO A 113 -1.76 12.52 6.30
C PRO A 113 -0.89 11.95 7.40
N VAL A 114 0.39 11.84 7.12
CA VAL A 114 1.34 11.38 8.12
C VAL A 114 2.58 12.25 8.01
N THR A 115 3.42 12.19 9.00
CA THR A 115 4.69 12.89 8.96
C THR A 115 5.78 11.84 8.95
N ILE A 116 6.51 11.75 7.85
CA ILE A 116 7.62 10.84 7.79
C ILE A 116 8.80 11.51 8.46
N ARG A 117 9.33 10.86 9.49
CA ARG A 117 10.45 11.43 10.21
C ARG A 117 11.79 11.01 9.60
N ARG A 118 11.77 9.94 8.84
CA ARG A 118 13.00 9.50 8.20
C ARG A 118 12.68 8.41 7.20
N TYR A 119 13.27 8.48 6.04
CA TYR A 119 13.18 7.42 5.06
C TYR A 119 14.53 7.34 4.38
N THR A 120 15.21 6.22 4.52
CA THR A 120 16.52 6.03 3.92
C THR A 120 16.51 4.69 3.22
N PRO A 121 16.52 4.69 1.90
CA PRO A 121 16.53 3.42 1.20
C PRO A 121 17.84 2.70 1.43
N HIS A 122 17.78 1.39 1.32
CA HIS A 122 18.96 0.61 1.51
C HIS A 122 19.90 0.88 0.36
N ALA A 123 21.12 1.18 0.65
CA ALA A 123 22.05 1.45 -0.43
C ALA A 123 22.22 0.21 -1.22
N GLY A 124 22.25 0.28 -2.39
CA GLY A 124 22.44 -0.84 -3.17
C GLY A 124 21.27 -1.52 -3.63
N GLU A 125 20.18 -1.31 -3.11
CA GLU A 125 19.06 -1.93 -3.58
C GLU A 125 18.37 -1.18 -4.43
N VAL A 126 18.65 -0.28 -4.73
CA VAL A 126 17.94 0.43 -5.48
C VAL A 126 17.81 0.16 -6.65
N ARG A 127 18.17 0.19 -7.15
CA ARG A 127 18.02 0.18 -8.18
C ARG A 127 17.47 -0.46 -8.88
N ASP A 128 17.22 -0.99 -8.80
CA ASP A 128 16.75 -1.75 -9.52
C ASP A 128 15.59 -1.52 -9.77
N ALA A 129 15.29 -0.94 -9.50
CA ALA A 129 14.19 -0.67 -9.70
C ALA A 129 13.78 -0.89 -10.79
N GLY A 130 14.05 -0.93 -11.27
CA GLY A 130 13.67 -1.17 -12.38
C GLY A 130 12.80 -1.80 -12.53
#